data_62ddceb5c81d7eb538d7a280d4aaf528
#
_entry.id   62ddceb5c81d7eb538d7a280d4aaf528
#
_cell.length_a   1.000
_cell.length_b   1.000
_cell.length_c   1.000
_cell.angle_alpha   90.00
_cell.angle_beta   90.00
_cell.angle_gamma   90.00
#
_symmetry.space_group_name_H-M   'P 1'
#
loop_
_entity.id
_entity.type
_entity.pdbx_description
1 polymer ?
#
loop_
_entity_poly.entity_id
_entity_poly.type
_entity_poly.pdbx_seq_one_letter_code
_entity_poly.pdbx_strand_id
1 'polypeptide(L)'
;MILKTTNIVKAYKGRKVVDNVNIKVSQGEIVGLLGPNGAGKTTCFYMMVGLIKSDLGSILLNDKNISNKPMYERAKLGIGYLAQEASVFRKLTVEDNIRAVLEIGSLSKLDQNKKLEELIEEFSLQRVRKNRGDLLSGGERR
;
A
#
# COMPACT_ATOMS: atom_id res chain seq x y z
N MET A 1 7.24 -3.74 -14.83
CA MET A 1 7.53 -4.16 -13.42
C MET A 1 6.81 -5.47 -13.16
N ILE A 2 7.45 -6.44 -12.46
CA ILE A 2 6.83 -7.72 -12.09
C ILE A 2 7.06 -7.95 -10.60
N LEU A 3 5.98 -8.15 -9.83
CA LEU A 3 6.03 -8.62 -8.45
C LEU A 3 5.70 -10.11 -8.44
N LYS A 4 6.57 -10.92 -7.82
CA LYS A 4 6.41 -12.37 -7.77
C LYS A 4 6.66 -12.90 -6.37
N THR A 5 5.83 -13.82 -5.90
CA THR A 5 6.11 -14.64 -4.72
C THR A 5 6.40 -16.08 -5.13
N THR A 6 7.29 -16.73 -4.44
CA THR A 6 7.64 -18.13 -4.67
C THR A 6 7.60 -18.89 -3.36
N ASN A 7 6.66 -19.83 -3.25
CA ASN A 7 6.46 -20.72 -2.12
C ASN A 7 6.46 -20.01 -0.76
N ILE A 8 5.81 -18.84 -0.66
CA ILE A 8 5.78 -18.11 0.59
C ILE A 8 4.94 -18.86 1.63
N VAL A 9 5.47 -18.90 2.84
CA VAL A 9 4.85 -19.57 3.99
C VAL A 9 4.81 -18.60 5.16
N LYS A 10 3.70 -18.64 5.92
CA LYS A 10 3.58 -17.98 7.21
C LYS A 10 2.82 -18.87 8.19
N ALA A 11 3.44 -19.10 9.35
CA ALA A 11 2.83 -19.84 10.43
C ALA A 11 2.73 -18.99 11.70
N TYR A 12 1.67 -19.19 12.47
CA TYR A 12 1.48 -18.62 13.80
C TYR A 12 1.19 -19.75 14.80
N LYS A 13 1.98 -19.84 15.84
CA LYS A 13 1.84 -20.89 16.89
C LYS A 13 1.73 -22.31 16.28
N GLY A 14 2.58 -22.61 15.30
CA GLY A 14 2.60 -23.91 14.62
C GLY A 14 1.54 -24.13 13.53
N ARG A 15 0.53 -23.25 13.41
CA ARG A 15 -0.49 -23.34 12.36
C ARG A 15 -0.07 -22.51 11.15
N LYS A 16 0.06 -23.14 9.99
CA LYS A 16 0.26 -22.44 8.74
C LYS A 16 -1.00 -21.67 8.34
N VAL A 17 -0.87 -20.36 8.19
CA VAL A 17 -1.93 -19.46 7.70
C VAL A 17 -1.76 -19.20 6.22
N VAL A 18 -0.53 -19.20 5.74
CA VAL A 18 -0.17 -19.18 4.32
C VAL A 18 0.77 -20.35 4.08
N ASP A 19 0.49 -21.17 3.09
CA ASP A 19 1.26 -22.38 2.80
C ASP A 19 1.58 -22.48 1.30
N ASN A 20 2.86 -22.35 0.95
CA ASN A 20 3.41 -22.48 -0.40
C ASN A 20 2.70 -21.64 -1.47
N VAL A 21 2.33 -20.40 -1.14
CA VAL A 21 1.57 -19.53 -2.06
C VAL A 21 2.51 -18.89 -3.08
N ASN A 22 2.09 -18.99 -4.34
CA ASN A 22 2.76 -18.38 -5.49
C ASN A 22 1.82 -17.37 -6.15
N ILE A 23 2.25 -16.12 -6.25
CA ILE A 23 1.50 -15.03 -6.88
C ILE A 23 2.43 -14.32 -7.84
N LYS A 24 1.92 -13.92 -9.01
CA LYS A 24 2.62 -13.07 -9.96
C LYS A 24 1.70 -11.95 -10.39
N VAL A 25 2.20 -10.74 -10.38
CA VAL A 25 1.50 -9.54 -10.88
C VAL A 25 2.45 -8.79 -11.80
N SER A 26 2.04 -8.59 -13.03
CA SER A 26 2.78 -7.83 -14.05
C SER A 26 2.27 -6.39 -14.11
N GLN A 27 3.07 -5.49 -14.64
CA GLN A 27 2.66 -4.10 -14.86
C GLN A 27 1.43 -4.04 -15.77
N GLY A 28 0.42 -3.27 -15.36
CA GLY A 28 -0.86 -3.16 -16.07
C GLY A 28 -1.83 -4.32 -15.80
N GLU A 29 -1.43 -5.32 -15.00
CA GLU A 29 -2.27 -6.46 -14.66
C GLU A 29 -3.00 -6.23 -13.32
N ILE A 30 -4.26 -6.66 -13.25
CA ILE A 30 -5.05 -6.69 -12.02
C ILE A 30 -5.24 -8.15 -11.62
N VAL A 31 -4.75 -8.51 -10.42
CA VAL A 31 -4.86 -9.86 -9.87
C VAL A 31 -5.71 -9.85 -8.61
N GLY A 32 -6.78 -10.65 -8.59
CA GLY A 32 -7.65 -10.85 -7.44
C GLY A 32 -7.21 -12.06 -6.60
N LEU A 33 -7.04 -11.85 -5.30
CA LEU A 33 -6.81 -12.96 -4.34
C LEU A 33 -8.12 -13.30 -3.65
N LEU A 34 -8.74 -14.41 -4.04
CA LEU A 34 -10.04 -14.86 -3.57
C LEU A 34 -9.90 -15.97 -2.51
N GLY A 35 -10.90 -16.09 -1.66
CA GLY A 35 -10.99 -17.14 -0.66
C GLY A 35 -11.86 -16.73 0.54
N PRO A 36 -12.25 -17.69 1.41
CA PRO A 36 -13.08 -17.41 2.58
C PRO A 36 -12.36 -16.56 3.63
N ASN A 37 -13.10 -16.09 4.63
CA ASN A 37 -12.51 -15.40 5.78
C ASN A 37 -11.56 -16.35 6.52
N GLY A 38 -10.41 -15.83 6.95
CA GLY A 38 -9.36 -16.64 7.58
C GLY A 38 -8.45 -17.43 6.64
N ALA A 39 -8.65 -17.38 5.32
CA ALA A 39 -7.82 -18.09 4.34
C ALA A 39 -6.39 -17.50 4.16
N GLY A 40 -5.98 -16.54 4.96
CA GLY A 40 -4.63 -15.96 4.88
C GLY A 40 -4.42 -14.88 3.83
N LYS A 41 -5.47 -14.40 3.15
CA LYS A 41 -5.38 -13.36 2.11
C LYS A 41 -4.65 -12.11 2.59
N THR A 42 -5.11 -11.53 3.70
CA THR A 42 -4.50 -10.34 4.32
C THR A 42 -3.04 -10.59 4.71
N THR A 43 -2.73 -11.79 5.22
CA THR A 43 -1.36 -12.17 5.57
C THR A 43 -0.47 -12.23 4.33
N CYS A 44 -0.97 -12.77 3.20
CA CYS A 44 -0.26 -12.73 1.92
C CYS A 44 0.05 -11.29 1.49
N PHE A 45 -0.96 -10.39 1.52
CA PHE A 45 -0.76 -8.98 1.20
C PHE A 45 0.28 -8.33 2.13
N TYR A 46 0.19 -8.56 3.44
CA TYR A 46 1.14 -8.01 4.40
C TYR A 46 2.57 -8.50 4.18
N MET A 47 2.74 -9.76 3.75
CA MET A 47 4.06 -10.26 3.36
C MET A 47 4.56 -9.58 2.08
N MET A 48 3.70 -9.40 1.06
CA MET A 48 4.08 -8.75 -0.20
C MET A 48 4.46 -7.28 -0.02
N VAL A 49 3.76 -6.54 0.85
CA VAL A 49 4.07 -5.12 1.11
C VAL A 49 5.16 -4.92 2.16
N GLY A 50 5.56 -5.96 2.89
CA GLY A 50 6.65 -5.91 3.88
C GLY A 50 6.24 -5.49 5.29
N LEU A 51 4.95 -5.59 5.62
CA LEU A 51 4.44 -5.43 6.99
C LEU A 51 4.72 -6.67 7.85
N ILE A 52 4.73 -7.86 7.24
CA ILE A 52 5.02 -9.13 7.88
C ILE A 52 6.11 -9.84 7.09
N LYS A 53 7.07 -10.43 7.77
CA LYS A 53 8.10 -11.26 7.15
C LYS A 53 7.55 -12.67 6.92
N SER A 54 7.79 -13.23 5.71
CA SER A 54 7.54 -14.66 5.43
C SER A 54 8.51 -15.54 6.22
N ASP A 55 8.05 -16.70 6.64
CA ASP A 55 8.91 -17.67 7.33
C ASP A 55 9.74 -18.48 6.33
N LEU A 56 9.16 -18.77 5.15
CA LEU A 56 9.81 -19.45 4.03
C LEU A 56 9.41 -18.79 2.71
N GLY A 57 10.12 -19.17 1.64
CA GLY A 57 9.88 -18.68 0.30
C GLY A 57 10.54 -17.33 0.01
N SER A 58 10.25 -16.75 -1.13
CA SER A 58 10.84 -15.49 -1.56
C SER A 58 9.84 -14.57 -2.23
N ILE A 59 10.11 -13.27 -2.13
CA ILE A 59 9.35 -12.19 -2.77
C ILE A 59 10.33 -11.42 -3.64
N LEU A 60 10.01 -11.33 -4.92
CA LEU A 60 10.87 -10.74 -5.94
C LEU A 60 10.16 -9.57 -6.62
N LEU A 61 10.90 -8.51 -6.87
CA LEU A 61 10.49 -7.38 -7.70
C LEU A 61 11.49 -7.22 -8.84
N ASN A 62 11.07 -7.47 -10.10
CA ASN A 62 11.96 -7.50 -11.26
C ASN A 62 13.22 -8.35 -10.99
N ASP A 63 13.05 -9.59 -10.53
CA ASP A 63 14.08 -10.56 -10.17
C ASP A 63 14.99 -10.18 -8.97
N LYS A 64 14.83 -8.98 -8.40
CA LYS A 64 15.50 -8.61 -7.15
C LYS A 64 14.75 -9.14 -5.95
N ASN A 65 15.44 -9.87 -5.08
CA ASN A 65 14.85 -10.38 -3.84
C ASN A 65 14.61 -9.24 -2.85
N ILE A 66 13.35 -9.06 -2.46
CA ILE A 66 12.90 -8.04 -1.51
C ILE A 66 12.32 -8.65 -0.22
N SER A 67 12.46 -9.97 0.00
CA SER A 67 11.84 -10.69 1.13
C SER A 67 12.18 -10.06 2.49
N ASN A 68 13.41 -9.61 2.67
CA ASN A 68 13.88 -9.00 3.91
C ASN A 68 13.78 -7.47 3.96
N LYS A 69 13.29 -6.84 2.89
CA LYS A 69 13.11 -5.38 2.85
C LYS A 69 11.85 -4.98 3.61
N PRO A 70 11.94 -4.03 4.55
CA PRO A 70 10.77 -3.49 5.23
C PRO A 70 9.90 -2.67 4.27
N MET A 71 8.67 -2.38 4.69
CA MET A 71 7.67 -1.69 3.87
C MET A 71 8.18 -0.37 3.26
N TYR A 72 8.89 0.46 4.03
CA TYR A 72 9.38 1.77 3.56
C TYR A 72 10.42 1.64 2.43
N GLU A 73 11.25 0.58 2.45
CA GLU A 73 12.18 0.31 1.33
C GLU A 73 11.44 -0.19 0.10
N ARG A 74 10.39 -1.03 0.28
CA ARG A 74 9.55 -1.48 -0.83
C ARG A 74 8.74 -0.34 -1.44
N ALA A 75 8.28 0.61 -0.62
CA ALA A 75 7.63 1.83 -1.11
C ALA A 75 8.56 2.65 -2.03
N LYS A 76 9.85 2.81 -1.65
CA LYS A 76 10.86 3.44 -2.51
C LYS A 76 11.12 2.71 -3.83
N LEU A 77 10.81 1.41 -3.89
CA LEU A 77 10.88 0.61 -5.11
C LEU A 77 9.59 0.65 -5.95
N GLY A 78 8.57 1.40 -5.50
CA GLY A 78 7.31 1.59 -6.22
C GLY A 78 6.17 0.66 -5.80
N ILE A 79 6.29 -0.05 -4.67
CA ILE A 79 5.19 -0.86 -4.13
C ILE A 79 4.32 0.02 -3.21
N GLY A 80 3.16 0.42 -3.70
CA GLY A 80 2.14 1.09 -2.89
C GLY A 80 1.26 0.10 -2.12
N TYR A 81 0.68 0.56 -1.02
CA TYR A 81 -0.30 -0.20 -0.24
C TYR A 81 -1.46 0.69 0.17
N LEU A 82 -2.66 0.33 -0.25
CA LEU A 82 -3.89 0.95 0.24
C LEU A 82 -4.48 0.07 1.34
N ALA A 83 -4.47 0.57 2.57
CA ALA A 83 -5.00 -0.16 3.72
C ALA A 83 -6.53 -0.30 3.66
N GLN A 84 -7.07 -1.35 4.30
CA GLN A 84 -8.51 -1.54 4.44
C GLN A 84 -9.15 -0.42 5.27
N GLU A 85 -8.45 0.06 6.29
CA GLU A 85 -8.86 1.23 7.07
C GLU A 85 -8.22 2.51 6.49
N ALA A 86 -8.93 3.62 6.60
CA ALA A 86 -8.45 4.90 6.10
C ALA A 86 -7.21 5.35 6.87
N SER A 87 -6.07 5.43 6.18
CA SER A 87 -4.77 5.85 6.72
C SER A 87 -4.58 7.36 6.54
N VAL A 88 -5.44 8.16 7.16
CA VAL A 88 -5.37 9.63 7.10
C VAL A 88 -5.10 10.22 8.49
N PHE A 89 -4.40 11.33 8.54
CA PHE A 89 -4.23 12.12 9.75
C PHE A 89 -5.54 12.86 10.06
N ARG A 90 -6.32 12.31 10.97
CA ARG A 90 -7.70 12.74 11.23
C ARG A 90 -7.85 14.22 11.61
N LYS A 91 -6.83 14.81 12.26
CA LYS A 91 -6.84 16.23 12.70
C LYS A 91 -6.32 17.21 11.64
N LEU A 92 -5.71 16.70 10.58
CA LEU A 92 -5.26 17.51 9.45
C LEU A 92 -6.38 17.68 8.44
N THR A 93 -6.33 18.77 7.66
CA THR A 93 -7.22 18.97 6.52
C THR A 93 -6.91 17.98 5.39
N VAL A 94 -7.79 17.86 4.40
CA VAL A 94 -7.53 17.06 3.19
C VAL A 94 -6.25 17.55 2.51
N GLU A 95 -6.13 18.87 2.31
CA GLU A 95 -4.95 19.49 1.72
C GLU A 95 -3.68 19.17 2.50
N ASP A 96 -3.70 19.29 3.82
CA ASP A 96 -2.53 19.04 4.67
C ASP A 96 -2.15 17.55 4.67
N ASN A 97 -3.12 16.63 4.60
CA ASN A 97 -2.85 15.21 4.45
C ASN A 97 -2.09 14.89 3.15
N ILE A 98 -2.53 15.46 2.02
CA ILE A 98 -1.85 15.28 0.73
C ILE A 98 -0.47 15.93 0.77
N ARG A 99 -0.37 17.15 1.28
CA ARG A 99 0.89 17.89 1.40
C ARG A 99 1.92 17.13 2.25
N ALA A 100 1.51 16.57 3.39
CA ALA A 100 2.39 15.78 4.25
C ALA A 100 3.03 14.58 3.51
N VAL A 101 2.30 13.93 2.60
CA VAL A 101 2.85 12.85 1.77
C VAL A 101 3.79 13.37 0.69
N LEU A 102 3.45 14.50 0.05
CA LEU A 102 4.29 15.11 -0.99
C LEU A 102 5.63 15.61 -0.43
N GLU A 103 5.66 16.08 0.83
CA GLU A 103 6.88 16.54 1.50
C GLU A 103 7.89 15.43 1.78
N ILE A 104 7.44 14.18 1.91
CA ILE A 104 8.34 13.01 2.09
C ILE A 104 9.12 12.69 0.81
N GLY A 105 8.60 13.11 -0.33
CA GLY A 105 9.21 12.91 -1.64
C GLY A 105 10.38 13.87 -1.94
N SER A 106 10.95 13.73 -3.13
CA SER A 106 12.05 14.57 -3.62
C SER A 106 11.61 15.74 -4.51
N LEU A 107 10.30 16.03 -4.56
CA LEU A 107 9.74 17.10 -5.39
C LEU A 107 10.13 18.48 -4.84
N SER A 108 10.39 19.44 -5.74
CA SER A 108 10.53 20.85 -5.36
C SER A 108 9.21 21.39 -4.79
N LYS A 109 9.26 22.46 -3.97
CA LYS A 109 8.04 23.09 -3.43
C LYS A 109 7.06 23.53 -4.52
N LEU A 110 7.58 23.96 -5.67
CA LEU A 110 6.76 24.35 -6.82
C LEU A 110 6.01 23.13 -7.38
N ASP A 111 6.73 22.00 -7.58
CA ASP A 111 6.14 20.78 -8.10
C ASP A 111 5.18 20.13 -7.10
N GLN A 112 5.47 20.22 -5.79
CA GLN A 112 4.55 19.78 -4.73
C GLN A 112 3.21 20.52 -4.80
N ASN A 113 3.25 21.86 -4.96
CA ASN A 113 2.04 22.66 -5.08
C ASN A 113 1.27 22.32 -6.36
N LYS A 114 1.96 22.17 -7.49
CA LYS A 114 1.34 21.75 -8.75
C LYS A 114 0.67 20.37 -8.59
N LYS A 115 1.39 19.41 -8.00
CA LYS A 115 0.87 18.06 -7.80
C LYS A 115 -0.30 18.02 -6.83
N LEU A 116 -0.31 18.88 -5.80
CA LEU A 116 -1.44 19.04 -4.89
C LEU A 116 -2.70 19.48 -5.64
N GLU A 117 -2.61 20.52 -6.47
CA GLU A 117 -3.75 21.03 -7.26
C GLU A 117 -4.26 19.94 -8.23
N GLU A 118 -3.35 19.24 -8.93
CA GLU A 118 -3.71 18.12 -9.81
C GLU A 118 -4.51 17.03 -9.05
N LEU A 119 -4.05 16.64 -7.85
CA LEU A 119 -4.74 15.61 -7.06
C LEU A 119 -6.09 16.09 -6.53
N ILE A 120 -6.18 17.35 -6.07
CA ILE A 120 -7.46 17.95 -5.63
C ILE A 120 -8.47 17.93 -6.78
N GLU A 121 -8.05 18.22 -8.00
CA GLU A 121 -8.91 18.21 -9.18
C GLU A 121 -9.29 16.78 -9.59
N GLU A 122 -8.30 15.90 -9.73
CA GLU A 122 -8.46 14.49 -10.15
C GLU A 122 -9.47 13.73 -9.27
N PHE A 123 -9.38 13.94 -7.96
CA PHE A 123 -10.27 13.28 -6.98
C PHE A 123 -11.50 14.12 -6.58
N SER A 124 -11.74 15.28 -7.24
CA SER A 124 -12.90 16.15 -6.96
C SER A 124 -13.01 16.58 -5.49
N LEU A 125 -11.88 16.90 -4.87
CA LEU A 125 -11.77 17.20 -3.44
C LEU A 125 -11.95 18.68 -3.10
N GLN A 126 -12.27 19.56 -4.08
CA GLN A 126 -12.36 21.01 -3.90
C GLN A 126 -13.30 21.42 -2.74
N ARG A 127 -14.45 20.75 -2.65
CA ARG A 127 -15.48 21.05 -1.64
C ARG A 127 -15.04 20.72 -0.20
N VAL A 128 -14.22 19.67 -0.05
CA VAL A 128 -13.77 19.16 1.25
C VAL A 128 -12.32 19.51 1.55
N ARG A 129 -11.66 20.24 0.66
CA ARG A 129 -10.23 20.57 0.73
C ARG A 129 -9.75 21.03 2.10
N LYS A 130 -10.53 21.91 2.75
CA LYS A 130 -10.24 22.49 4.06
C LYS A 130 -10.88 21.75 5.21
N ASN A 131 -11.65 20.70 4.95
CA ASN A 131 -12.25 19.90 5.98
C ASN A 131 -11.21 18.97 6.62
N ARG A 132 -11.32 18.78 7.94
CA ARG A 132 -10.47 17.84 8.66
C ARG A 132 -10.87 16.40 8.33
N GLY A 133 -9.90 15.49 8.37
CA GLY A 133 -10.10 14.08 8.08
C GLY A 133 -11.12 13.38 8.99
N ASP A 134 -11.33 13.85 10.22
CA ASP A 134 -12.34 13.31 11.13
C ASP A 134 -13.77 13.71 10.75
N LEU A 135 -13.97 14.77 9.97
CA LEU A 135 -15.26 15.28 9.51
C LEU A 135 -15.72 14.70 8.16
N LEU A 136 -14.86 13.92 7.50
CA LEU A 136 -15.14 13.32 6.19
C LEU A 136 -16.00 12.06 6.33
N SER A 137 -16.85 11.81 5.34
CA SER A 137 -17.54 10.53 5.18
C SER A 137 -16.56 9.37 4.92
N GLY A 138 -17.02 8.14 5.03
CA GLY A 138 -16.19 6.95 4.76
C GLY A 138 -15.63 6.91 3.34
N GLY A 139 -16.40 7.36 2.33
CA GLY A 139 -15.96 7.45 0.94
C GLY A 139 -14.93 8.54 0.70
N GLU A 140 -15.17 9.74 1.25
CA GLU A 140 -14.23 10.88 1.13
C GLU A 140 -12.88 10.65 1.82
N ARG A 141 -12.83 9.72 2.79
CA ARG A 141 -11.58 9.33 3.47
C ARG A 141 -10.77 8.27 2.70
N ARG A 142 -11.33 7.64 1.69
CA ARG A 142 -10.71 6.63 0.82
C ARG A 142 -10.30 7.17 -0.52
#